data_117ca5e083d43fea3bd00747a4ddbb45
#
_entry.id   117ca5e083d43fea3bd00747a4ddbb45
#
_cell.length_a   1.000
_cell.length_b   1.000
_cell.length_c   1.000
_cell.angle_alpha   90.00
_cell.angle_beta   90.00
_cell.angle_gamma   90.00
#
_symmetry.space_group_name_H-M   'P 1'
#
loop_
_entity.id
_entity.type
_entity.pdbx_description
1 polymer ?
#
loop_
_entity_poly.entity_id
_entity_poly.type
_entity_poly.pdbx_seq_one_letter_code
_entity_poly.pdbx_strand_id
1 'polypeptide(L)'
;MGKSNISKWMDENEAKFTDLAKQIWANPELGYNETFASTLQSKTLEEAGFEVTSGIGDVPTAFVAQYGKGKPVIGILGEFDALPGLSQDITPNYNPIVPNGPGHGCGHNLLGTAGVNAVIALKERMEAEMLPGTIRYYGCPAEELLSGKTFMARAGVFDDLDCALTWHPGTVNTTANFRMQALTAIEFYFSGRTSHAGAAPHLGRSALDAVELMNVGANYLREHVLDGTRIHYQITNGGMAPNVVPDKASVYYFLRGADRKQVEELEERLIKVAQGAAMMTETSVRWEIKSGCYETLPNETLNELMYRQAEAAGPFTFTQEDEEFAEELLQTVEPSVLAGAKNHLMSANASKMLDTAFYHNMNHFGLSIGGSSDVGDVSWIVPMGQIMTTCAPLGVQFHTWQATASFGSSIGLKGMHYSAKIMALSAYELLLDQDGILEKAKTEFKASTKGMSYKPVIPANAKPPVPKGEAIPISAI
;
A
#
# COMPACT_ATOMS: atom_id res chain seq x y z
N MET A 1 20.57 -0.07 -27.85
CA MET A 1 20.61 -1.55 -27.83
C MET A 1 20.19 -2.14 -26.48
N GLY A 2 20.73 -1.71 -25.33
CA GLY A 2 20.40 -2.29 -24.03
C GLY A 2 18.91 -2.30 -23.68
N LYS A 3 18.24 -1.13 -23.77
CA LYS A 3 16.79 -0.99 -23.47
C LYS A 3 15.91 -1.86 -24.37
N SER A 4 16.16 -1.88 -25.68
CA SER A 4 15.39 -2.69 -26.62
C SER A 4 15.49 -4.18 -26.30
N ASN A 5 16.64 -4.65 -25.77
CA ASN A 5 16.83 -6.03 -25.38
C ASN A 5 16.07 -6.38 -24.06
N ILE A 6 15.96 -5.42 -23.11
CA ILE A 6 15.17 -5.61 -21.89
C ILE A 6 13.70 -5.81 -22.27
N SER A 7 13.11 -4.86 -23.01
CA SER A 7 11.70 -4.94 -23.42
C SER A 7 11.41 -6.22 -24.20
N LYS A 8 12.29 -6.61 -25.13
CA LYS A 8 12.16 -7.83 -25.91
C LYS A 8 12.18 -9.08 -25.04
N TRP A 9 13.15 -9.17 -24.10
CA TRP A 9 13.21 -10.31 -23.17
C TRP A 9 11.94 -10.42 -22.34
N MET A 10 11.41 -9.28 -21.86
CA MET A 10 10.18 -9.26 -21.07
C MET A 10 8.97 -9.70 -21.88
N ASP A 11 8.87 -9.30 -23.15
CA ASP A 11 7.78 -9.75 -24.05
C ASP A 11 7.88 -11.27 -24.32
N GLU A 12 9.08 -11.80 -24.51
CA GLU A 12 9.32 -13.25 -24.71
C GLU A 12 9.01 -14.08 -23.46
N ASN A 13 9.04 -13.49 -22.27
CA ASN A 13 8.79 -14.15 -20.98
C ASN A 13 7.46 -13.74 -20.31
N GLU A 14 6.60 -12.95 -20.98
CA GLU A 14 5.34 -12.43 -20.44
C GLU A 14 4.46 -13.51 -19.83
N ALA A 15 4.35 -14.67 -20.50
CA ALA A 15 3.53 -15.78 -20.06
C ALA A 15 3.91 -16.31 -18.66
N LYS A 16 5.21 -16.34 -18.33
CA LYS A 16 5.72 -16.77 -17.02
C LYS A 16 5.20 -15.86 -15.90
N PHE A 17 5.27 -14.55 -16.10
CA PHE A 17 4.86 -13.60 -15.07
C PHE A 17 3.34 -13.40 -15.02
N THR A 18 2.66 -13.58 -16.15
CA THR A 18 1.20 -13.69 -16.19
C THR A 18 0.72 -14.86 -15.32
N ASP A 19 1.36 -16.02 -15.43
CA ASP A 19 1.03 -17.20 -14.62
C ASP A 19 1.33 -16.95 -13.13
N LEU A 20 2.48 -16.34 -12.80
CA LEU A 20 2.83 -15.95 -11.43
C LEU A 20 1.76 -15.06 -10.79
N ALA A 21 1.33 -14.00 -11.49
CA ALA A 21 0.31 -13.07 -11.01
C ALA A 21 -1.05 -13.76 -10.82
N LYS A 22 -1.42 -14.66 -11.72
CA LYS A 22 -2.67 -15.45 -11.64
C LYS A 22 -2.66 -16.44 -10.48
N GLN A 23 -1.52 -17.07 -10.21
CA GLN A 23 -1.39 -17.98 -9.06
C GLN A 23 -1.58 -17.22 -7.74
N ILE A 24 -0.97 -16.02 -7.59
CA ILE A 24 -1.16 -15.17 -6.40
C ILE A 24 -2.62 -14.72 -6.30
N TRP A 25 -3.22 -14.25 -7.41
CA TRP A 25 -4.60 -13.82 -7.47
C TRP A 25 -5.59 -14.94 -7.05
N ALA A 26 -5.32 -16.16 -7.45
CA ALA A 26 -6.15 -17.33 -7.11
C ALA A 26 -5.95 -17.85 -5.67
N ASN A 27 -4.90 -17.41 -4.99
CA ASN A 27 -4.58 -17.78 -3.61
C ASN A 27 -4.39 -16.52 -2.75
N PRO A 28 -5.44 -15.69 -2.59
CA PRO A 28 -5.32 -14.43 -1.87
C PRO A 28 -5.14 -14.67 -0.36
N GLU A 29 -4.14 -14.03 0.22
CA GLU A 29 -3.78 -14.14 1.63
C GLU A 29 -3.79 -12.75 2.30
N LEU A 30 -4.31 -12.68 3.52
CA LEU A 30 -4.36 -11.42 4.28
C LEU A 30 -2.99 -11.06 4.85
N GLY A 31 -2.80 -9.80 5.15
CA GLY A 31 -1.56 -9.26 5.71
C GLY A 31 -1.01 -10.08 6.89
N TYR A 32 0.29 -10.32 6.90
CA TYR A 32 1.05 -11.21 7.78
C TYR A 32 0.79 -12.72 7.63
N ASN A 33 -0.08 -13.13 6.70
CA ASN A 33 -0.36 -14.54 6.38
C ASN A 33 0.04 -14.92 4.95
N GLU A 34 0.71 -14.06 4.22
CA GLU A 34 1.04 -14.18 2.79
C GLU A 34 2.14 -15.23 2.54
N THR A 35 1.95 -16.44 3.06
CA THR A 35 2.98 -17.50 3.00
C THR A 35 3.13 -18.08 1.60
N PHE A 36 2.03 -18.24 0.86
CA PHE A 36 2.04 -18.72 -0.50
C PHE A 36 2.70 -17.70 -1.44
N ALA A 37 2.20 -16.45 -1.43
CA ALA A 37 2.69 -15.39 -2.31
C ALA A 37 4.17 -15.08 -2.06
N SER A 38 4.59 -14.94 -0.80
CA SER A 38 5.98 -14.74 -0.39
C SER A 38 6.89 -15.89 -0.85
N THR A 39 6.46 -17.15 -0.63
CA THR A 39 7.22 -18.32 -1.04
C THR A 39 7.33 -18.44 -2.56
N LEU A 40 6.26 -18.17 -3.28
CA LEU A 40 6.23 -18.27 -4.73
C LEU A 40 7.15 -17.23 -5.38
N GLN A 41 7.11 -15.98 -4.91
CA GLN A 41 7.99 -14.91 -5.42
C GLN A 41 9.46 -15.13 -5.04
N SER A 42 9.74 -15.47 -3.78
CA SER A 42 11.12 -15.71 -3.32
C SER A 42 11.78 -16.87 -4.07
N LYS A 43 11.07 -17.99 -4.25
CA LYS A 43 11.59 -19.12 -5.06
C LYS A 43 11.80 -18.74 -6.51
N THR A 44 10.90 -17.98 -7.13
CA THR A 44 11.07 -17.51 -8.52
C THR A 44 12.34 -16.68 -8.66
N LEU A 45 12.70 -15.88 -7.66
CA LEU A 45 13.92 -15.08 -7.64
C LEU A 45 15.16 -15.92 -7.33
N GLU A 46 15.08 -16.89 -6.41
CA GLU A 46 16.17 -17.85 -6.16
C GLU A 46 16.52 -18.65 -7.42
N GLU A 47 15.52 -19.18 -8.12
CA GLU A 47 15.68 -19.90 -9.40
C GLU A 47 16.28 -19.02 -10.50
N ALA A 48 16.00 -17.71 -10.45
CA ALA A 48 16.63 -16.73 -11.34
C ALA A 48 18.04 -16.31 -10.90
N GLY A 49 18.57 -16.84 -9.79
CA GLY A 49 19.94 -16.63 -9.33
C GLY A 49 20.13 -15.43 -8.39
N PHE A 50 19.05 -14.94 -7.74
CA PHE A 50 19.14 -13.95 -6.67
C PHE A 50 19.49 -14.62 -5.34
N GLU A 51 20.25 -13.91 -4.49
CA GLU A 51 20.43 -14.25 -3.09
C GLU A 51 19.22 -13.74 -2.29
N VAL A 52 18.47 -14.66 -1.67
CA VAL A 52 17.24 -14.32 -0.93
C VAL A 52 17.45 -14.45 0.56
N THR A 53 16.99 -13.43 1.30
CA THR A 53 16.93 -13.42 2.77
C THR A 53 15.49 -13.19 3.19
N SER A 54 14.89 -14.13 3.90
CA SER A 54 13.51 -14.08 4.39
C SER A 54 13.42 -13.70 5.87
N GLY A 55 12.23 -13.31 6.33
CA GLY A 55 11.96 -12.96 7.73
C GLY A 55 12.58 -11.62 8.17
N ILE A 56 12.79 -10.71 7.23
CA ILE A 56 13.39 -9.40 7.52
C ILE A 56 12.42 -8.51 8.32
N GLY A 57 12.98 -7.68 9.21
CA GLY A 57 12.17 -6.78 10.07
C GLY A 57 11.30 -7.50 11.09
N ASP A 58 11.62 -8.74 11.47
CA ASP A 58 10.79 -9.64 12.29
C ASP A 58 9.43 -10.01 11.64
N VAL A 59 9.28 -9.77 10.33
CA VAL A 59 8.09 -10.12 9.57
C VAL A 59 8.35 -11.41 8.77
N PRO A 60 7.73 -12.55 9.11
CA PRO A 60 8.07 -13.86 8.50
C PRO A 60 7.88 -13.93 6.99
N THR A 61 6.90 -13.20 6.44
CA THR A 61 6.56 -13.17 5.02
C THR A 61 7.32 -12.06 4.25
N ALA A 62 8.07 -11.18 4.95
CA ALA A 62 8.93 -10.20 4.30
C ALA A 62 10.26 -10.84 3.86
N PHE A 63 10.75 -10.45 2.69
CA PHE A 63 12.04 -10.91 2.19
C PHE A 63 12.73 -9.87 1.31
N VAL A 64 14.03 -10.02 1.14
CA VAL A 64 14.83 -9.28 0.16
C VAL A 64 15.54 -10.25 -0.74
N ALA A 65 15.51 -10.00 -2.05
CA ALA A 65 16.28 -10.74 -3.05
C ALA A 65 17.28 -9.78 -3.70
N GLN A 66 18.56 -10.13 -3.67
CA GLN A 66 19.64 -9.28 -4.15
C GLN A 66 20.41 -9.95 -5.29
N TYR A 67 20.81 -9.12 -6.26
CA TYR A 67 21.74 -9.49 -7.31
C TYR A 67 22.75 -8.37 -7.57
N GLY A 68 24.01 -8.74 -7.92
CA GLY A 68 25.08 -7.79 -8.18
C GLY A 68 25.81 -7.33 -6.92
N LYS A 69 26.78 -6.44 -7.10
CA LYS A 69 27.64 -5.93 -6.00
C LYS A 69 28.05 -4.47 -6.26
N GLY A 70 28.19 -3.72 -5.17
CA GLY A 70 28.65 -2.33 -5.20
C GLY A 70 27.52 -1.34 -5.48
N LYS A 71 27.91 -0.12 -5.77
CA LYS A 71 27.01 1.01 -6.01
C LYS A 71 26.77 1.21 -7.52
N PRO A 72 25.60 1.76 -7.90
CA PRO A 72 24.48 2.11 -7.02
C PRO A 72 23.73 0.88 -6.50
N VAL A 73 23.01 1.04 -5.38
CA VAL A 73 22.07 0.05 -4.86
C VAL A 73 20.65 0.54 -5.12
N ILE A 74 19.94 -0.16 -5.99
CA ILE A 74 18.58 0.21 -6.43
C ILE A 74 17.58 -0.79 -5.87
N GLY A 75 16.57 -0.31 -5.13
CA GLY A 75 15.47 -1.11 -4.61
C GLY A 75 14.26 -1.09 -5.52
N ILE A 76 13.60 -2.23 -5.70
CA ILE A 76 12.25 -2.35 -6.26
C ILE A 76 11.35 -2.93 -5.19
N LEU A 77 10.26 -2.22 -4.87
CA LEU A 77 9.30 -2.63 -3.84
C LEU A 77 8.16 -3.39 -4.50
N GLY A 78 7.76 -4.50 -3.89
CA GLY A 78 6.61 -5.29 -4.31
C GLY A 78 5.74 -5.67 -3.13
N GLU A 79 4.42 -5.66 -3.32
CA GLU A 79 3.39 -6.01 -2.35
C GLU A 79 2.63 -7.24 -2.84
N PHE A 80 1.98 -7.99 -1.94
CA PHE A 80 1.28 -9.22 -2.32
C PHE A 80 0.18 -9.65 -1.34
N ASP A 81 -0.20 -8.81 -0.38
CA ASP A 81 -1.32 -9.04 0.52
C ASP A 81 -2.68 -8.75 -0.14
N ALA A 82 -3.72 -9.39 0.36
CA ALA A 82 -5.09 -9.28 -0.11
C ALA A 82 -6.01 -8.68 0.97
N LEU A 83 -7.22 -8.32 0.57
CA LEU A 83 -8.24 -7.73 1.41
C LEU A 83 -9.33 -8.74 1.79
N PRO A 84 -9.90 -8.65 3.00
CA PRO A 84 -10.98 -9.53 3.43
C PRO A 84 -12.28 -9.25 2.66
N GLY A 85 -13.09 -10.30 2.42
CA GLY A 85 -14.43 -10.17 1.87
C GLY A 85 -14.51 -9.79 0.39
N LEU A 86 -13.40 -9.81 -0.34
CA LEU A 86 -13.31 -9.39 -1.74
C LEU A 86 -13.06 -10.55 -2.71
N SER A 87 -13.32 -11.79 -2.29
CA SER A 87 -13.27 -12.94 -3.20
C SER A 87 -14.21 -12.72 -4.39
N GLN A 88 -13.70 -12.90 -5.60
CA GLN A 88 -14.43 -12.61 -6.83
C GLN A 88 -13.85 -13.42 -7.99
N ASP A 89 -14.70 -13.86 -8.91
CA ASP A 89 -14.29 -14.46 -10.18
C ASP A 89 -13.99 -13.38 -11.22
N ILE A 90 -13.27 -13.76 -12.29
CA ILE A 90 -13.00 -12.87 -13.46
C ILE A 90 -14.25 -12.78 -14.32
N THR A 91 -15.23 -12.03 -13.85
CA THR A 91 -16.51 -11.80 -14.55
C THR A 91 -17.00 -10.38 -14.26
N PRO A 92 -17.74 -9.73 -15.17
CA PRO A 92 -18.28 -8.40 -14.94
C PRO A 92 -19.49 -8.38 -13.99
N ASN A 93 -19.82 -9.51 -13.34
CA ASN A 93 -20.90 -9.64 -12.38
C ASN A 93 -20.35 -10.05 -11.00
N TYR A 94 -21.04 -9.64 -9.92
CA TYR A 94 -20.68 -10.08 -8.57
C TYR A 94 -20.83 -11.60 -8.45
N ASN A 95 -19.71 -12.29 -8.33
CA ASN A 95 -19.62 -13.75 -8.26
C ASN A 95 -18.43 -14.17 -7.37
N PRO A 96 -18.59 -14.16 -6.03
CA PRO A 96 -17.52 -14.55 -5.13
C PRO A 96 -17.20 -16.04 -5.27
N ILE A 97 -15.93 -16.37 -5.51
CA ILE A 97 -15.46 -17.78 -5.55
C ILE A 97 -15.60 -18.43 -4.19
N VAL A 98 -15.25 -17.69 -3.12
CA VAL A 98 -15.40 -18.11 -1.72
C VAL A 98 -16.25 -17.06 -1.01
N PRO A 99 -17.46 -17.38 -0.51
CA PRO A 99 -18.28 -16.41 0.21
C PRO A 99 -17.51 -15.79 1.39
N ASN A 100 -17.46 -14.45 1.44
CA ASN A 100 -16.69 -13.65 2.40
C ASN A 100 -15.17 -13.93 2.42
N GLY A 101 -14.65 -14.66 1.43
CA GLY A 101 -13.22 -14.94 1.30
C GLY A 101 -12.41 -13.70 0.90
N PRO A 102 -11.07 -13.74 1.08
CA PRO A 102 -10.20 -12.67 0.66
C PRO A 102 -10.11 -12.54 -0.87
N GLY A 103 -9.67 -11.37 -1.34
CA GLY A 103 -9.44 -11.10 -2.77
C GLY A 103 -8.51 -9.92 -2.97
N HIS A 104 -7.83 -9.91 -4.12
CA HIS A 104 -6.87 -8.85 -4.49
C HIS A 104 -7.59 -7.61 -5.03
N GLY A 105 -8.35 -6.92 -4.16
CA GLY A 105 -9.08 -5.70 -4.51
C GLY A 105 -8.23 -4.43 -4.63
N CYS A 106 -6.93 -4.50 -4.30
CA CYS A 106 -5.93 -3.46 -4.51
C CYS A 106 -4.91 -3.80 -5.61
N GLY A 107 -4.91 -5.06 -6.09
CA GLY A 107 -4.06 -5.51 -7.19
C GLY A 107 -2.62 -5.84 -6.80
N HIS A 108 -2.37 -6.17 -5.54
CA HIS A 108 -1.04 -6.54 -5.06
C HIS A 108 -0.51 -7.84 -5.69
N ASN A 109 -1.39 -8.71 -6.22
CA ASN A 109 -0.98 -9.83 -7.08
C ASN A 109 -0.21 -9.36 -8.32
N LEU A 110 -0.58 -8.20 -8.87
CA LEU A 110 0.09 -7.57 -10.00
C LEU A 110 1.34 -6.80 -9.54
N LEU A 111 1.21 -6.05 -8.42
CA LEU A 111 2.24 -5.15 -7.93
C LEU A 111 3.55 -5.89 -7.65
N GLY A 112 3.50 -6.92 -6.83
CA GLY A 112 4.67 -7.73 -6.51
C GLY A 112 5.24 -8.45 -7.74
N THR A 113 4.36 -9.03 -8.58
CA THR A 113 4.79 -9.76 -9.78
C THR A 113 5.52 -8.86 -10.78
N ALA A 114 5.05 -7.62 -10.98
CA ALA A 114 5.75 -6.67 -11.86
C ALA A 114 7.18 -6.35 -11.36
N GLY A 115 7.35 -6.21 -10.04
CA GLY A 115 8.66 -6.01 -9.43
C GLY A 115 9.58 -7.21 -9.65
N VAL A 116 9.09 -8.45 -9.46
CA VAL A 116 9.84 -9.69 -9.74
C VAL A 116 10.27 -9.76 -11.21
N ASN A 117 9.34 -9.47 -12.14
CA ASN A 117 9.66 -9.43 -13.57
C ASN A 117 10.74 -8.38 -13.88
N ALA A 118 10.59 -7.19 -13.35
CA ALA A 118 11.52 -6.08 -13.59
C ALA A 118 12.95 -6.41 -13.14
N VAL A 119 13.14 -6.98 -11.94
CA VAL A 119 14.49 -7.28 -11.45
C VAL A 119 15.13 -8.47 -12.18
N ILE A 120 14.34 -9.47 -12.59
CA ILE A 120 14.88 -10.60 -13.36
C ILE A 120 15.31 -10.13 -14.75
N ALA A 121 14.48 -9.34 -15.46
CA ALA A 121 14.84 -8.78 -16.75
C ALA A 121 16.09 -7.89 -16.68
N LEU A 122 16.22 -7.11 -15.61
CA LEU A 122 17.38 -6.26 -15.38
C LEU A 122 18.65 -7.09 -15.09
N LYS A 123 18.52 -8.15 -14.27
CA LYS A 123 19.62 -9.07 -13.99
C LYS A 123 20.20 -9.68 -15.28
N GLU A 124 19.36 -10.19 -16.16
CA GLU A 124 19.78 -10.73 -17.47
C GLU A 124 20.61 -9.69 -18.26
N ARG A 125 20.24 -8.41 -18.14
CA ARG A 125 20.97 -7.34 -18.82
C ARG A 125 22.28 -7.00 -18.12
N MET A 126 22.29 -6.98 -16.79
CA MET A 126 23.50 -6.77 -15.99
C MET A 126 24.56 -7.85 -16.30
N GLU A 127 24.15 -9.11 -16.42
CA GLU A 127 25.05 -10.20 -16.81
C GLU A 127 25.60 -10.02 -18.22
N ALA A 128 24.72 -9.77 -19.19
CA ALA A 128 25.12 -9.67 -20.59
C ALA A 128 26.06 -8.48 -20.87
N GLU A 129 25.94 -7.40 -20.12
CA GLU A 129 26.75 -6.17 -20.28
C GLU A 129 27.81 -6.01 -19.18
N MET A 130 27.90 -6.95 -18.24
CA MET A 130 28.79 -6.88 -17.07
C MET A 130 28.65 -5.55 -16.30
N LEU A 131 27.41 -5.09 -16.12
CA LEU A 131 27.13 -3.83 -15.45
C LEU A 131 27.42 -3.93 -13.96
N PRO A 132 28.11 -2.96 -13.35
CA PRO A 132 28.29 -2.88 -11.91
C PRO A 132 27.02 -2.39 -11.24
N GLY A 133 26.95 -2.55 -9.92
CA GLY A 133 25.84 -2.11 -9.09
C GLY A 133 25.08 -3.27 -8.46
N THR A 134 24.10 -2.93 -7.67
CA THR A 134 23.26 -3.89 -6.94
C THR A 134 21.81 -3.59 -7.22
N ILE A 135 21.03 -4.61 -7.53
CA ILE A 135 19.57 -4.54 -7.57
C ILE A 135 18.98 -5.39 -6.46
N ARG A 136 17.95 -4.89 -5.82
CA ARG A 136 17.20 -5.58 -4.79
C ARG A 136 15.71 -5.54 -5.07
N TYR A 137 15.06 -6.68 -4.91
CA TYR A 137 13.62 -6.75 -4.79
C TYR A 137 13.26 -6.92 -3.34
N TYR A 138 12.33 -6.11 -2.85
CA TYR A 138 11.79 -6.19 -1.52
C TYR A 138 10.37 -6.74 -1.59
N GLY A 139 10.16 -7.95 -1.09
CA GLY A 139 8.84 -8.50 -0.87
C GLY A 139 8.25 -7.93 0.41
N CYS A 140 7.28 -7.03 0.27
CA CYS A 140 6.70 -6.22 1.33
C CYS A 140 5.28 -6.72 1.64
N PRO A 141 5.07 -7.47 2.74
CA PRO A 141 3.75 -7.92 3.18
C PRO A 141 2.97 -6.82 3.91
N ALA A 142 1.68 -7.08 4.15
CA ALA A 142 0.83 -6.34 5.08
C ALA A 142 0.76 -4.81 4.80
N GLU A 143 0.73 -4.42 3.52
CA GLU A 143 0.52 -3.02 3.12
C GLU A 143 -0.86 -2.54 3.54
N GLU A 144 -1.89 -3.36 3.37
CA GLU A 144 -3.28 -3.05 3.73
C GLU A 144 -3.49 -2.83 5.24
N LEU A 145 -2.52 -3.28 6.05
CA LEU A 145 -2.45 -3.00 7.47
C LEU A 145 -1.56 -1.79 7.81
N LEU A 146 -0.99 -1.13 6.80
CA LEU A 146 -0.10 0.05 6.90
C LEU A 146 1.06 -0.18 7.88
N SER A 147 1.72 -1.33 7.80
CA SER A 147 2.74 -1.67 8.79
C SER A 147 3.88 -2.57 8.32
N GLY A 148 3.76 -3.30 7.21
CA GLY A 148 4.82 -4.20 6.74
C GLY A 148 6.12 -3.46 6.49
N LYS A 149 6.10 -2.44 5.63
CA LYS A 149 7.27 -1.61 5.33
C LYS A 149 7.71 -0.78 6.53
N THR A 150 6.78 -0.40 7.42
CA THR A 150 7.14 0.33 8.67
C THR A 150 8.00 -0.54 9.59
N PHE A 151 7.70 -1.85 9.73
CA PHE A 151 8.55 -2.78 10.48
C PHE A 151 9.90 -3.00 9.78
N MET A 152 9.91 -3.15 8.46
CA MET A 152 11.12 -3.27 7.66
C MET A 152 12.01 -2.01 7.77
N ALA A 153 11.40 -0.81 7.67
CA ALA A 153 12.07 0.48 7.83
C ALA A 153 12.67 0.64 9.22
N ARG A 154 11.93 0.26 10.27
CA ARG A 154 12.45 0.26 11.65
C ARG A 154 13.68 -0.64 11.82
N ALA A 155 13.75 -1.73 11.07
CA ALA A 155 14.89 -2.64 11.08
C ALA A 155 16.08 -2.14 10.23
N GLY A 156 15.98 -0.96 9.58
CA GLY A 156 17.03 -0.39 8.74
C GLY A 156 17.22 -1.06 7.39
N VAL A 157 16.22 -1.79 6.93
CA VAL A 157 16.30 -2.64 5.71
C VAL A 157 16.54 -1.80 4.44
N PHE A 158 16.17 -0.53 4.44
CA PHE A 158 16.25 0.38 3.30
C PHE A 158 17.40 1.39 3.37
N ASP A 159 18.15 1.43 4.49
CA ASP A 159 19.07 2.53 4.83
C ASP A 159 20.26 2.67 3.86
N ASP A 160 20.67 1.60 3.20
CA ASP A 160 21.82 1.57 2.29
C ASP A 160 21.47 1.71 0.82
N LEU A 161 20.17 1.88 0.49
CA LEU A 161 19.73 2.15 -0.87
C LEU A 161 20.17 3.53 -1.37
N ASP A 162 20.43 3.63 -2.66
CA ASP A 162 20.63 4.92 -3.33
C ASP A 162 19.30 5.51 -3.81
N CYS A 163 18.35 4.65 -4.19
CA CYS A 163 16.96 5.01 -4.48
C CYS A 163 16.07 3.77 -4.45
N ALA A 164 14.76 3.99 -4.42
CA ALA A 164 13.74 2.96 -4.59
C ALA A 164 12.80 3.29 -5.75
N LEU A 165 12.30 2.26 -6.43
CA LEU A 165 11.24 2.37 -7.43
C LEU A 165 10.07 1.48 -7.04
N THR A 166 8.87 1.96 -7.27
CA THR A 166 7.64 1.19 -7.09
C THR A 166 6.59 1.62 -8.10
N TRP A 167 5.46 0.93 -8.09
CA TRP A 167 4.31 1.28 -8.88
C TRP A 167 3.03 0.88 -8.14
N HIS A 168 1.89 1.29 -8.64
CA HIS A 168 0.60 0.81 -8.13
C HIS A 168 -0.37 0.58 -9.30
N PRO A 169 -1.17 -0.51 -9.30
CA PRO A 169 -2.29 -0.65 -10.21
C PRO A 169 -3.18 0.59 -10.16
N GLY A 170 -3.71 1.00 -11.30
CA GLY A 170 -4.50 2.22 -11.44
C GLY A 170 -5.62 2.08 -12.45
N THR A 171 -6.32 3.17 -12.67
CA THR A 171 -7.30 3.33 -13.75
C THR A 171 -6.79 4.25 -14.86
N VAL A 172 -5.57 4.77 -14.70
CA VAL A 172 -4.84 5.61 -15.65
C VAL A 172 -3.34 5.34 -15.55
N ASN A 173 -2.60 5.59 -16.63
CA ASN A 173 -1.14 5.56 -16.61
C ASN A 173 -0.62 6.94 -16.23
N THR A 174 0.07 7.08 -15.11
CA THR A 174 0.57 8.37 -14.64
C THR A 174 1.75 8.22 -13.68
N THR A 175 2.53 9.28 -13.54
CA THR A 175 3.48 9.41 -12.43
C THR A 175 2.73 9.78 -11.14
N ALA A 176 3.13 9.19 -10.01
CA ALA A 176 2.55 9.49 -8.70
C ALA A 176 3.17 10.78 -8.11
N ASN A 177 2.81 11.93 -8.69
CA ASN A 177 3.32 13.24 -8.30
C ASN A 177 2.57 13.87 -7.12
N PHE A 178 1.75 13.10 -6.42
CA PHE A 178 0.96 13.51 -5.27
C PHE A 178 1.52 12.90 -3.96
N ARG A 179 1.01 13.38 -2.83
CA ARG A 179 1.27 12.81 -1.51
C ARG A 179 0.06 12.03 -1.01
N MET A 180 0.26 10.79 -0.61
CA MET A 180 -0.68 10.08 0.24
C MET A 180 -0.53 10.57 1.68
N GLN A 181 -1.59 10.47 2.48
CA GLN A 181 -1.61 11.04 3.82
C GLN A 181 -0.80 10.20 4.83
N ALA A 182 -0.17 10.88 5.78
CA ALA A 182 0.33 10.23 6.99
C ALA A 182 -0.84 9.68 7.81
N LEU A 183 -0.57 8.59 8.55
CA LEU A 183 -1.57 7.93 9.39
C LEU A 183 -0.97 7.45 10.71
N THR A 184 -1.77 7.48 11.79
CA THR A 184 -1.59 6.66 13.00
C THR A 184 -2.86 5.86 13.26
N ALA A 185 -2.69 4.56 13.44
CA ALA A 185 -3.72 3.64 13.92
C ALA A 185 -3.49 3.38 15.42
N ILE A 186 -4.44 3.78 16.26
CA ILE A 186 -4.31 3.74 17.72
C ILE A 186 -5.56 3.16 18.36
N GLU A 187 -5.39 2.21 19.27
CA GLU A 187 -6.50 1.61 20.01
C GLU A 187 -6.46 2.00 21.48
N PHE A 188 -7.59 2.47 21.98
CA PHE A 188 -7.78 2.87 23.38
C PHE A 188 -8.57 1.79 24.12
N TYR A 189 -8.09 1.43 25.30
CA TYR A 189 -8.67 0.43 26.18
C TYR A 189 -9.06 1.07 27.49
N PHE A 190 -10.36 1.06 27.79
CA PHE A 190 -10.89 1.58 29.04
C PHE A 190 -11.16 0.44 30.03
N SER A 191 -10.87 0.69 31.29
CA SER A 191 -11.12 -0.27 32.39
C SER A 191 -11.87 0.44 33.51
N GLY A 192 -13.01 -0.10 33.87
CA GLY A 192 -13.91 0.37 34.89
C GLY A 192 -14.18 -0.71 35.97
N ARG A 193 -15.42 -0.80 36.42
CA ARG A 193 -15.88 -1.75 37.43
C ARG A 193 -17.27 -2.25 37.10
N THR A 194 -17.44 -3.57 37.06
CA THR A 194 -18.74 -4.19 36.80
C THR A 194 -19.70 -4.07 38.00
N SER A 195 -20.99 -4.07 37.72
CA SER A 195 -22.07 -4.20 38.68
C SER A 195 -23.35 -4.65 38.00
N HIS A 196 -24.35 -5.04 38.76
CA HIS A 196 -25.69 -5.33 38.23
C HIS A 196 -26.38 -4.03 37.82
N ALA A 197 -26.55 -3.81 36.50
CA ALA A 197 -27.02 -2.54 35.97
C ALA A 197 -28.41 -2.13 36.45
N GLY A 198 -29.31 -3.09 36.71
CA GLY A 198 -30.67 -2.81 37.24
C GLY A 198 -30.75 -2.68 38.75
N ALA A 199 -29.93 -3.44 39.50
CA ALA A 199 -30.05 -3.52 40.96
C ALA A 199 -29.09 -2.60 41.72
N ALA A 200 -27.87 -2.43 41.21
CA ALA A 200 -26.79 -1.67 41.88
C ALA A 200 -25.89 -0.91 40.91
N PRO A 201 -26.46 -0.11 39.97
CA PRO A 201 -25.66 0.62 38.96
C PRO A 201 -24.66 1.58 39.59
N HIS A 202 -24.96 2.17 40.74
CA HIS A 202 -24.12 3.11 41.48
C HIS A 202 -22.78 2.52 41.96
N LEU A 203 -22.67 1.21 42.01
CA LEU A 203 -21.43 0.50 42.36
C LEU A 203 -20.53 0.27 41.14
N GLY A 204 -21.06 0.39 39.92
CA GLY A 204 -20.32 0.24 38.67
C GLY A 204 -19.58 1.51 38.24
N ARG A 205 -18.65 1.30 37.30
CA ARG A 205 -18.01 2.36 36.50
C ARG A 205 -17.90 1.83 35.09
N SER A 206 -18.68 2.43 34.17
CA SER A 206 -18.82 1.93 32.81
C SER A 206 -17.64 2.34 31.94
N ALA A 207 -16.90 1.35 31.47
CA ALA A 207 -15.86 1.57 30.46
C ALA A 207 -16.47 1.94 29.09
N LEU A 208 -17.69 1.48 28.78
CA LEU A 208 -18.39 1.84 27.56
C LEU A 208 -18.78 3.32 27.55
N ASP A 209 -19.27 3.87 28.68
CA ASP A 209 -19.60 5.29 28.78
C ASP A 209 -18.35 6.15 28.53
N ALA A 210 -17.17 5.69 28.97
CA ALA A 210 -15.91 6.36 28.67
C ALA A 210 -15.59 6.35 27.18
N VAL A 211 -15.81 5.22 26.47
CA VAL A 211 -15.64 5.14 25.01
C VAL A 211 -16.61 6.09 24.29
N GLU A 212 -17.88 6.13 24.70
CA GLU A 212 -18.88 6.99 24.09
C GLU A 212 -18.53 8.49 24.30
N LEU A 213 -18.15 8.88 25.52
CA LEU A 213 -17.71 10.25 25.80
C LEU A 213 -16.43 10.62 25.04
N MET A 214 -15.49 9.69 24.89
CA MET A 214 -14.32 9.89 24.04
C MET A 214 -14.72 10.13 22.59
N ASN A 215 -15.63 9.33 22.04
CA ASN A 215 -16.11 9.45 20.67
C ASN A 215 -16.83 10.79 20.43
N VAL A 216 -17.65 11.25 21.41
CA VAL A 216 -18.27 12.57 21.39
C VAL A 216 -17.21 13.68 21.40
N GLY A 217 -16.22 13.58 22.30
CA GLY A 217 -15.09 14.52 22.36
C GLY A 217 -14.27 14.58 21.08
N ALA A 218 -14.01 13.42 20.47
CA ALA A 218 -13.34 13.32 19.16
C ALA A 218 -14.15 13.99 18.04
N ASN A 219 -15.49 13.88 18.08
CA ASN A 219 -16.36 14.56 17.11
C ASN A 219 -16.32 16.08 17.26
N TYR A 220 -16.26 16.62 18.48
CA TYR A 220 -16.03 18.06 18.68
C TYR A 220 -14.62 18.49 18.28
N LEU A 221 -13.62 17.64 18.43
CA LEU A 221 -12.26 17.94 18.01
C LEU A 221 -12.16 18.16 16.48
N ARG A 222 -13.04 17.56 15.67
CA ARG A 222 -13.05 17.71 14.20
C ARG A 222 -13.19 19.15 13.74
N GLU A 223 -13.87 20.01 14.49
CA GLU A 223 -14.01 21.43 14.18
C GLU A 223 -12.71 22.22 14.30
N HIS A 224 -11.75 21.70 15.08
CA HIS A 224 -10.55 22.41 15.49
C HIS A 224 -9.27 21.75 14.98
N VAL A 225 -9.32 21.11 13.83
CA VAL A 225 -8.18 20.49 13.11
C VAL A 225 -8.04 21.12 11.73
N LEU A 226 -6.87 20.94 11.11
CA LEU A 226 -6.63 21.44 9.77
C LEU A 226 -7.51 20.71 8.74
N ASP A 227 -7.88 21.43 7.68
CA ASP A 227 -8.61 20.87 6.56
C ASP A 227 -7.86 19.65 5.98
N GLY A 228 -8.64 18.67 5.49
CA GLY A 228 -8.07 17.43 4.99
C GLY A 228 -7.76 16.37 6.05
N THR A 229 -7.73 16.75 7.36
CA THR A 229 -7.60 15.79 8.46
C THR A 229 -8.80 14.85 8.53
N ARG A 230 -8.58 13.58 8.87
CA ARG A 230 -9.63 12.57 9.07
C ARG A 230 -9.45 11.86 10.41
N ILE A 231 -10.55 11.67 11.11
CA ILE A 231 -10.64 10.89 12.34
C ILE A 231 -11.71 9.84 12.14
N HIS A 232 -11.32 8.59 12.01
CA HIS A 232 -12.23 7.44 11.87
C HIS A 232 -12.18 6.63 13.15
N TYR A 233 -13.29 6.00 13.56
CA TYR A 233 -13.23 5.07 14.68
C TYR A 233 -14.25 3.95 14.56
N GLN A 234 -13.94 2.86 15.26
CA GLN A 234 -14.81 1.72 15.45
C GLN A 234 -14.70 1.24 16.89
N ILE A 235 -15.84 1.00 17.56
CA ILE A 235 -15.85 0.33 18.87
C ILE A 235 -15.52 -1.13 18.67
N THR A 236 -14.40 -1.58 19.23
CA THR A 236 -13.91 -2.96 19.11
C THR A 236 -14.43 -3.87 20.24
N ASN A 237 -14.77 -3.27 21.39
CA ASN A 237 -15.43 -3.97 22.50
C ASN A 237 -16.40 -3.01 23.21
N GLY A 238 -17.68 -3.34 23.22
CA GLY A 238 -18.75 -2.59 23.91
C GLY A 238 -19.28 -3.27 25.18
N GLY A 239 -18.65 -4.32 25.68
CA GLY A 239 -19.14 -5.12 26.82
C GLY A 239 -19.90 -6.38 26.36
N MET A 240 -20.51 -7.11 27.31
CA MET A 240 -21.04 -8.45 27.07
C MET A 240 -22.58 -8.51 27.10
N ALA A 241 -23.24 -7.79 28.01
CA ALA A 241 -24.68 -7.86 28.19
C ALA A 241 -25.22 -6.54 28.78
N PRO A 242 -26.45 -6.10 28.41
CA PRO A 242 -26.99 -4.81 28.83
C PRO A 242 -27.36 -4.75 30.33
N ASN A 243 -27.48 -5.86 31.01
CA ASN A 243 -27.76 -5.95 32.45
C ASN A 243 -26.48 -5.99 33.32
N VAL A 244 -25.31 -5.87 32.70
CA VAL A 244 -24.01 -5.85 33.38
C VAL A 244 -23.29 -4.57 33.00
N VAL A 245 -22.90 -3.72 33.97
CA VAL A 245 -22.08 -2.53 33.70
C VAL A 245 -20.74 -2.97 33.12
N PRO A 246 -20.35 -2.52 31.91
CA PRO A 246 -19.12 -2.96 31.26
C PRO A 246 -17.87 -2.48 32.03
N ASP A 247 -17.05 -3.38 32.50
CA ASP A 247 -15.77 -3.04 33.13
C ASP A 247 -14.60 -2.93 32.13
N LYS A 248 -14.82 -3.35 30.90
CA LYS A 248 -13.86 -3.23 29.78
C LYS A 248 -14.57 -2.83 28.51
N ALA A 249 -14.01 -1.85 27.83
CA ALA A 249 -14.40 -1.43 26.50
C ALA A 249 -13.19 -0.94 25.73
N SER A 250 -13.25 -0.99 24.41
CA SER A 250 -12.18 -0.50 23.57
C SER A 250 -12.69 0.13 22.27
N VAL A 251 -11.90 1.06 21.74
CA VAL A 251 -12.20 1.77 20.50
C VAL A 251 -10.91 1.97 19.70
N TYR A 252 -10.99 1.68 18.41
CA TYR A 252 -9.88 1.78 17.45
C TYR A 252 -10.06 3.01 16.58
N TYR A 253 -9.00 3.81 16.47
CA TYR A 253 -8.98 5.05 15.70
C TYR A 253 -7.97 5.04 14.59
N PHE A 254 -8.34 5.59 13.44
CA PHE A 254 -7.42 6.02 12.38
C PHE A 254 -7.39 7.54 12.36
N LEU A 255 -6.18 8.10 12.49
CA LEU A 255 -5.91 9.54 12.42
C LEU A 255 -5.11 9.79 11.15
N ARG A 256 -5.65 10.59 10.21
CA ARG A 256 -4.98 10.93 8.96
C ARG A 256 -4.74 12.43 8.86
N GLY A 257 -3.59 12.81 8.32
CA GLY A 257 -3.23 14.21 8.06
C GLY A 257 -2.33 14.33 6.84
N ALA A 258 -2.14 15.54 6.35
CA ALA A 258 -1.33 15.80 5.16
C ALA A 258 0.15 15.46 5.37
N ASP A 259 0.63 15.49 6.62
CA ASP A 259 1.99 15.13 6.99
C ASP A 259 2.04 14.50 8.40
N ARG A 260 3.19 13.90 8.73
CA ARG A 260 3.41 13.22 10.01
C ARG A 260 3.20 14.14 11.21
N LYS A 261 3.65 15.40 11.12
CA LYS A 261 3.55 16.37 12.21
C LYS A 261 2.09 16.67 12.58
N GLN A 262 1.22 16.84 11.58
CA GLN A 262 -0.21 17.05 11.81
C GLN A 262 -0.85 15.86 12.53
N VAL A 263 -0.45 14.63 12.13
CA VAL A 263 -0.98 13.41 12.77
C VAL A 263 -0.47 13.28 14.21
N GLU A 264 0.77 13.62 14.52
CA GLU A 264 1.32 13.62 15.88
C GLU A 264 0.60 14.64 16.78
N GLU A 265 0.37 15.86 16.29
CA GLU A 265 -0.40 16.87 17.03
C GLU A 265 -1.85 16.42 17.30
N LEU A 266 -2.46 15.74 16.31
CA LEU A 266 -3.82 15.19 16.46
C LEU A 266 -3.86 14.04 17.46
N GLU A 267 -2.86 13.16 17.43
CA GLU A 267 -2.72 12.03 18.36
C GLU A 267 -2.62 12.51 19.81
N GLU A 268 -1.75 13.49 20.08
CA GLU A 268 -1.63 14.11 21.42
C GLU A 268 -2.95 14.68 21.92
N ARG A 269 -3.71 15.34 21.04
CA ARG A 269 -5.01 15.92 21.38
C ARG A 269 -6.06 14.85 21.63
N LEU A 270 -6.09 13.78 20.84
CA LEU A 270 -7.01 12.66 21.04
C LEU A 270 -6.71 11.90 22.33
N ILE A 271 -5.44 11.74 22.70
CA ILE A 271 -5.05 11.14 23.98
C ILE A 271 -5.62 11.97 25.16
N LYS A 272 -5.58 13.31 25.09
CA LYS A 272 -6.18 14.18 26.11
C LYS A 272 -7.70 14.00 26.19
N VAL A 273 -8.37 13.81 25.04
CA VAL A 273 -9.82 13.49 25.02
C VAL A 273 -10.10 12.19 25.72
N ALA A 274 -9.31 11.14 25.45
CA ALA A 274 -9.44 9.83 26.11
C ALA A 274 -9.23 9.92 27.64
N GLN A 275 -8.21 10.67 28.07
CA GLN A 275 -7.93 10.91 29.48
C GLN A 275 -9.07 11.67 30.16
N GLY A 276 -9.65 12.69 29.49
CA GLY A 276 -10.82 13.43 29.98
C GLY A 276 -12.05 12.53 30.12
N ALA A 277 -12.31 11.67 29.16
CA ALA A 277 -13.41 10.69 29.21
C ALA A 277 -13.24 9.72 30.38
N ALA A 278 -12.03 9.22 30.60
CA ALA A 278 -11.73 8.35 31.75
C ALA A 278 -11.94 9.06 33.08
N MET A 279 -11.56 10.33 33.21
CA MET A 279 -11.80 11.13 34.41
C MET A 279 -13.30 11.34 34.68
N MET A 280 -14.09 11.65 33.65
CA MET A 280 -15.55 11.87 33.79
C MET A 280 -16.29 10.62 34.26
N THR A 281 -15.80 9.44 33.90
CA THR A 281 -16.44 8.13 34.22
C THR A 281 -15.79 7.39 35.39
N GLU A 282 -14.78 7.97 36.02
CA GLU A 282 -13.99 7.34 37.08
C GLU A 282 -13.42 5.97 36.65
N THR A 283 -13.00 5.86 35.35
CA THR A 283 -12.34 4.71 34.76
C THR A 283 -10.85 5.01 34.53
N SER A 284 -10.10 4.01 34.04
CA SER A 284 -8.73 4.20 33.58
C SER A 284 -8.64 3.94 32.08
N VAL A 285 -7.68 4.57 31.40
CA VAL A 285 -7.40 4.39 29.99
C VAL A 285 -5.95 4.07 29.73
N ARG A 286 -5.67 3.15 28.84
CA ARG A 286 -4.40 2.90 28.18
C ARG A 286 -4.61 2.86 26.68
N TRP A 287 -3.54 3.04 25.91
CA TRP A 287 -3.61 2.97 24.45
C TRP A 287 -2.39 2.29 23.86
N GLU A 288 -2.54 1.82 22.64
CA GLU A 288 -1.49 1.16 21.86
C GLU A 288 -1.53 1.69 20.43
N ILE A 289 -0.39 2.13 19.90
CA ILE A 289 -0.23 2.38 18.47
C ILE A 289 -0.12 1.01 17.79
N LYS A 290 -1.03 0.71 16.89
CA LYS A 290 -1.10 -0.58 16.16
C LYS A 290 -0.31 -0.54 14.86
N SER A 291 -0.43 0.55 14.12
CA SER A 291 0.30 0.79 12.87
C SER A 291 0.38 2.29 12.60
N GLY A 292 1.06 2.64 11.54
CA GLY A 292 1.12 4.01 11.06
C GLY A 292 2.19 4.17 10.00
N CYS A 293 2.05 5.22 9.22
CA CYS A 293 2.98 5.55 8.15
C CYS A 293 3.16 7.06 8.01
N TYR A 294 4.22 7.44 7.34
CA TYR A 294 4.44 8.80 6.88
C TYR A 294 3.61 9.09 5.62
N GLU A 295 3.44 10.36 5.29
CA GLU A 295 3.01 10.78 3.96
C GLU A 295 4.06 10.38 2.92
N THR A 296 3.62 10.07 1.68
CA THR A 296 4.59 9.82 0.60
C THR A 296 5.27 11.12 0.17
N LEU A 297 6.56 11.04 -0.12
CA LEU A 297 7.34 12.12 -0.71
C LEU A 297 7.61 11.80 -2.18
N PRO A 298 6.91 12.45 -3.14
CA PRO A 298 7.24 12.28 -4.55
C PRO A 298 8.64 12.84 -4.84
N ASN A 299 9.38 12.15 -5.69
CA ASN A 299 10.65 12.62 -6.22
C ASN A 299 10.48 12.91 -7.72
N GLU A 300 10.50 14.19 -8.08
CA GLU A 300 10.27 14.66 -9.46
C GLU A 300 11.30 14.07 -10.43
N THR A 301 12.56 14.04 -10.00
CA THR A 301 13.67 13.53 -10.83
C THR A 301 13.47 12.06 -11.21
N LEU A 302 13.05 11.21 -10.25
CA LEU A 302 12.80 9.80 -10.52
C LEU A 302 11.49 9.59 -11.28
N ASN A 303 10.44 10.36 -10.97
CA ASN A 303 9.17 10.28 -11.67
C ASN A 303 9.28 10.71 -13.13
N GLU A 304 10.08 11.76 -13.42
CA GLU A 304 10.42 12.17 -14.78
C GLU A 304 11.22 11.09 -15.53
N LEU A 305 12.17 10.43 -14.85
CA LEU A 305 12.85 9.27 -15.42
C LEU A 305 11.85 8.18 -15.82
N MET A 306 10.96 7.80 -14.91
CA MET A 306 9.96 6.74 -15.17
C MET A 306 8.99 7.14 -16.29
N TYR A 307 8.60 8.41 -16.38
CA TYR A 307 7.81 8.94 -17.49
C TYR A 307 8.51 8.75 -18.84
N ARG A 308 9.78 9.12 -18.93
CA ARG A 308 10.57 8.93 -20.17
C ARG A 308 10.75 7.44 -20.50
N GLN A 309 10.81 6.57 -19.50
CA GLN A 309 10.88 5.14 -19.76
C GLN A 309 9.52 4.53 -20.16
N ALA A 310 8.41 5.15 -19.79
CA ALA A 310 7.09 4.79 -20.31
C ALA A 310 7.00 4.97 -21.83
N GLU A 311 7.56 6.07 -22.35
CA GLU A 311 7.68 6.28 -23.79
C GLU A 311 8.59 5.23 -24.47
N ALA A 312 9.72 4.90 -23.81
CA ALA A 312 10.68 3.90 -24.32
C ALA A 312 10.15 2.46 -24.26
N ALA A 313 9.29 2.14 -23.29
CA ALA A 313 8.61 0.85 -23.19
C ALA A 313 7.64 0.61 -24.37
N GLY A 314 7.16 1.69 -24.96
CA GLY A 314 6.21 1.67 -26.06
C GLY A 314 4.76 1.51 -25.60
N PRO A 315 3.79 1.84 -26.47
CA PRO A 315 2.39 1.72 -26.13
C PRO A 315 1.97 0.26 -26.00
N PHE A 316 1.04 -0.01 -25.10
CA PHE A 316 0.27 -1.26 -25.09
C PHE A 316 -1.17 -0.99 -25.50
N THR A 317 -1.90 -2.03 -25.87
CA THR A 317 -3.29 -1.89 -26.36
C THR A 317 -4.20 -2.89 -25.65
N PHE A 318 -5.42 -2.46 -25.42
CA PHE A 318 -6.48 -3.34 -24.98
C PHE A 318 -7.15 -3.99 -26.21
N THR A 319 -7.61 -5.23 -26.06
CA THR A 319 -8.38 -5.94 -27.10
C THR A 319 -9.85 -5.54 -27.04
N GLN A 320 -10.62 -5.96 -28.04
CA GLN A 320 -12.06 -5.74 -28.01
C GLN A 320 -12.72 -6.46 -26.82
N GLU A 321 -12.24 -7.65 -26.47
CA GLU A 321 -12.74 -8.39 -25.29
C GLU A 321 -12.46 -7.64 -23.98
N ASP A 322 -11.32 -6.94 -23.87
CA ASP A 322 -11.02 -6.09 -22.70
C ASP A 322 -11.99 -4.91 -22.62
N GLU A 323 -12.29 -4.28 -23.75
CA GLU A 323 -13.22 -3.14 -23.83
C GLU A 323 -14.66 -3.60 -23.50
N GLU A 324 -15.10 -4.73 -24.04
CA GLU A 324 -16.41 -5.34 -23.72
C GLU A 324 -16.52 -5.68 -22.23
N PHE A 325 -15.50 -6.32 -21.65
CA PHE A 325 -15.46 -6.61 -20.22
C PHE A 325 -15.54 -5.32 -19.39
N ALA A 326 -14.79 -4.29 -19.77
CA ALA A 326 -14.81 -2.99 -19.11
C ALA A 326 -16.18 -2.31 -19.18
N GLU A 327 -16.83 -2.34 -20.35
CA GLU A 327 -18.19 -1.78 -20.55
C GLU A 327 -19.21 -2.46 -19.65
N GLU A 328 -19.23 -3.80 -19.63
CA GLU A 328 -20.14 -4.56 -18.78
C GLU A 328 -19.89 -4.31 -17.29
N LEU A 329 -18.61 -4.29 -16.88
CA LEU A 329 -18.24 -4.05 -15.49
C LEU A 329 -18.68 -2.65 -15.02
N LEU A 330 -18.51 -1.62 -15.87
CA LEU A 330 -18.91 -0.25 -15.55
C LEU A 330 -20.42 -0.05 -15.44
N GLN A 331 -21.24 -0.93 -15.99
CA GLN A 331 -22.69 -0.92 -15.76
C GLN A 331 -23.05 -1.22 -14.29
N THR A 332 -22.15 -1.84 -13.54
CA THR A 332 -22.32 -2.14 -12.11
C THR A 332 -21.82 -1.03 -11.19
N VAL A 333 -21.16 0.00 -11.73
CA VAL A 333 -20.63 1.14 -10.98
C VAL A 333 -21.71 2.23 -10.89
N GLU A 334 -21.92 2.77 -9.69
CA GLU A 334 -22.85 3.87 -9.47
C GLU A 334 -22.55 5.07 -10.39
N PRO A 335 -23.54 5.62 -11.12
CA PRO A 335 -23.32 6.72 -12.06
C PRO A 335 -22.66 7.97 -11.45
N SER A 336 -22.94 8.26 -10.18
CA SER A 336 -22.31 9.37 -9.43
C SER A 336 -20.83 9.16 -9.19
N VAL A 337 -20.41 7.92 -8.93
CA VAL A 337 -19.01 7.52 -8.77
C VAL A 337 -18.27 7.68 -10.10
N LEU A 338 -18.87 7.18 -11.19
CA LEU A 338 -18.30 7.31 -12.53
C LEU A 338 -18.17 8.79 -12.95
N ALA A 339 -19.20 9.62 -12.68
CA ALA A 339 -19.13 11.05 -12.94
C ALA A 339 -18.05 11.74 -12.10
N GLY A 340 -17.93 11.39 -10.81
CA GLY A 340 -16.89 11.87 -9.92
C GLY A 340 -15.49 11.48 -10.42
N ALA A 341 -15.30 10.23 -10.83
CA ALA A 341 -14.03 9.77 -11.38
C ALA A 341 -13.64 10.57 -12.63
N LYS A 342 -14.56 10.81 -13.55
CA LYS A 342 -14.33 11.63 -14.75
C LYS A 342 -13.93 13.07 -14.41
N ASN A 343 -14.47 13.66 -13.34
CA ASN A 343 -14.15 15.00 -12.91
C ASN A 343 -12.82 15.10 -12.16
N HIS A 344 -12.44 14.04 -11.43
CA HIS A 344 -11.16 13.98 -10.70
C HIS A 344 -10.01 13.54 -11.58
N LEU A 345 -10.30 12.93 -12.72
CA LEU A 345 -9.24 12.56 -13.63
C LEU A 345 -8.68 13.79 -14.31
N MET A 346 -7.52 13.93 -13.99
CA MET A 346 -6.53 14.86 -14.46
C MET A 346 -6.03 14.53 -15.87
N SER A 347 -6.68 13.63 -16.59
CA SER A 347 -6.32 13.26 -17.95
C SER A 347 -7.18 14.02 -18.95
N ALA A 348 -6.55 14.56 -19.97
CA ALA A 348 -7.22 15.20 -21.09
C ALA A 348 -8.16 14.25 -21.87
N ASN A 349 -8.07 12.94 -21.64
CA ASN A 349 -8.80 11.87 -22.30
C ASN A 349 -9.71 11.05 -21.38
N ALA A 350 -10.24 11.66 -20.33
CA ALA A 350 -11.18 11.04 -19.38
C ALA A 350 -12.46 10.42 -20.02
N SER A 351 -12.59 10.49 -21.35
CA SER A 351 -13.68 9.86 -22.10
C SER A 351 -13.45 8.38 -22.41
N LYS A 352 -12.21 7.88 -22.29
CA LYS A 352 -11.90 6.46 -22.54
C LYS A 352 -12.01 5.67 -21.24
N MET A 353 -12.69 4.53 -21.30
CA MET A 353 -12.83 3.60 -20.18
C MET A 353 -11.50 2.92 -19.83
N LEU A 354 -10.72 2.59 -20.85
CA LEU A 354 -9.38 2.01 -20.77
C LEU A 354 -8.41 2.97 -21.50
N ASP A 355 -7.74 3.82 -20.73
CA ASP A 355 -6.77 4.77 -21.29
C ASP A 355 -5.37 4.18 -21.27
N THR A 356 -4.68 4.23 -22.42
CA THR A 356 -3.31 3.76 -22.58
C THR A 356 -2.28 4.90 -22.66
N ALA A 357 -2.74 6.15 -22.71
CA ALA A 357 -1.86 7.31 -22.68
C ALA A 357 -1.18 7.43 -21.29
N PHE A 358 0.09 7.80 -21.27
CA PHE A 358 0.81 8.04 -20.03
C PHE A 358 0.90 9.54 -19.73
N TYR A 359 0.53 9.94 -18.53
CA TYR A 359 0.47 11.33 -18.10
C TYR A 359 1.55 11.67 -17.09
N HIS A 360 2.35 12.69 -17.38
CA HIS A 360 3.27 13.28 -16.39
C HIS A 360 2.60 14.50 -15.75
N ASN A 361 1.84 14.27 -14.69
CA ASN A 361 0.96 15.29 -14.13
C ASN A 361 1.67 16.14 -13.06
N MET A 362 2.44 17.14 -13.48
CA MET A 362 3.15 18.05 -12.59
C MET A 362 2.24 19.03 -11.84
N ASN A 363 1.02 19.29 -12.31
CA ASN A 363 0.06 20.16 -11.60
C ASN A 363 -0.34 19.61 -10.23
N HIS A 364 -0.09 18.33 -9.96
CA HIS A 364 -0.39 17.68 -8.70
C HIS A 364 0.85 17.39 -7.85
N PHE A 365 2.02 17.87 -8.29
CA PHE A 365 3.27 17.62 -7.56
C PHE A 365 3.15 18.11 -6.10
N GLY A 366 3.26 17.17 -5.18
CA GLY A 366 3.20 17.42 -3.74
C GLY A 366 1.81 17.75 -3.16
N LEU A 367 0.73 17.76 -3.96
CA LEU A 367 -0.62 17.88 -3.43
C LEU A 367 -0.99 16.65 -2.61
N SER A 368 -1.58 16.88 -1.43
CA SER A 368 -2.10 15.79 -0.61
C SER A 368 -3.43 15.27 -1.18
N ILE A 369 -3.48 13.98 -1.46
CA ILE A 369 -4.71 13.26 -1.82
C ILE A 369 -5.15 12.36 -0.67
N GLY A 370 -6.35 11.80 -0.73
CA GLY A 370 -6.80 10.79 0.22
C GLY A 370 -5.99 9.48 0.10
N GLY A 371 -6.16 8.61 1.10
CA GLY A 371 -5.43 7.36 1.18
C GLY A 371 -4.11 7.47 1.95
N SER A 372 -3.57 6.34 2.35
CA SER A 372 -2.29 6.20 3.04
C SER A 372 -1.64 4.90 2.58
N SER A 373 -0.32 4.84 2.57
CA SER A 373 0.44 3.63 2.28
C SER A 373 1.74 3.65 3.09
N ASP A 374 2.20 2.52 3.55
CA ASP A 374 3.47 2.38 4.26
C ASP A 374 4.70 2.53 3.31
N VAL A 375 4.48 2.68 2.01
CA VAL A 375 5.46 3.19 1.04
C VAL A 375 5.97 4.59 1.46
N GLY A 376 5.13 5.36 2.18
CA GLY A 376 5.51 6.64 2.78
C GLY A 376 6.79 6.54 3.59
N ASP A 377 6.90 5.52 4.45
CA ASP A 377 8.08 5.32 5.30
C ASP A 377 9.36 5.16 4.47
N VAL A 378 9.32 4.38 3.39
CA VAL A 378 10.47 4.22 2.48
C VAL A 378 10.82 5.54 1.80
N SER A 379 9.83 6.33 1.38
CA SER A 379 10.04 7.63 0.73
C SER A 379 10.67 8.69 1.64
N TRP A 380 10.65 8.48 2.98
CA TRP A 380 11.34 9.31 3.96
C TRP A 380 12.74 8.82 4.31
N ILE A 381 13.14 7.65 3.81
CA ILE A 381 14.48 7.06 3.99
C ILE A 381 15.35 7.32 2.77
N VAL A 382 14.79 7.10 1.57
CA VAL A 382 15.51 7.23 0.29
C VAL A 382 14.66 7.92 -0.78
N PRO A 383 15.28 8.55 -1.80
CA PRO A 383 14.56 9.02 -2.98
C PRO A 383 13.74 7.89 -3.60
N MET A 384 12.46 8.13 -3.88
CA MET A 384 11.57 7.09 -4.40
C MET A 384 10.79 7.59 -5.62
N GLY A 385 10.86 6.82 -6.72
CA GLY A 385 10.03 6.99 -7.91
C GLY A 385 8.81 6.07 -7.87
N GLN A 386 7.64 6.59 -8.26
CA GLN A 386 6.41 5.83 -8.30
C GLN A 386 5.54 6.20 -9.50
N ILE A 387 4.95 5.19 -10.13
CA ILE A 387 3.99 5.32 -11.22
C ILE A 387 2.70 4.54 -10.91
N MET A 388 1.67 4.84 -11.67
CA MET A 388 0.45 4.03 -11.75
C MET A 388 0.23 3.62 -13.20
N THR A 389 -0.32 2.44 -13.43
CA THR A 389 -0.71 1.97 -14.77
C THR A 389 -2.13 1.47 -14.79
N THR A 390 -2.78 1.58 -15.95
CA THR A 390 -4.17 1.16 -16.16
C THR A 390 -4.30 -0.36 -16.01
N CYS A 391 -4.86 -0.79 -14.90
CA CYS A 391 -5.15 -2.18 -14.55
C CYS A 391 -6.65 -2.44 -14.32
N ALA A 392 -7.45 -1.39 -14.31
CA ALA A 392 -8.91 -1.43 -14.20
C ALA A 392 -9.54 -0.31 -15.00
N PRO A 393 -10.80 -0.44 -15.41
CA PRO A 393 -11.51 0.61 -16.11
C PRO A 393 -11.70 1.87 -15.26
N LEU A 394 -11.74 3.01 -15.94
CA LEU A 394 -12.01 4.30 -15.34
C LEU A 394 -13.32 4.30 -14.56
N GLY A 395 -13.27 4.64 -13.26
CA GLY A 395 -14.44 4.65 -12.38
C GLY A 395 -14.52 3.44 -11.46
N VAL A 396 -13.80 2.36 -11.74
CA VAL A 396 -13.66 1.25 -10.78
C VAL A 396 -12.87 1.75 -9.59
N GLN A 397 -13.45 1.63 -8.40
CA GLN A 397 -12.79 1.98 -7.15
C GLN A 397 -12.04 0.77 -6.59
N PHE A 398 -10.88 1.03 -5.98
CA PHE A 398 -10.15 0.00 -5.26
C PHE A 398 -10.94 -0.49 -4.04
N HIS A 399 -10.57 -1.64 -3.52
CA HIS A 399 -11.24 -2.32 -2.40
C HIS A 399 -12.70 -2.67 -2.72
N THR A 400 -12.97 -2.98 -4.01
CA THR A 400 -14.27 -3.47 -4.48
C THR A 400 -14.12 -4.78 -5.25
N TRP A 401 -15.21 -5.52 -5.38
CA TRP A 401 -15.22 -6.75 -6.18
C TRP A 401 -14.93 -6.47 -7.68
N GLN A 402 -15.32 -5.31 -8.19
CA GLN A 402 -15.00 -4.89 -9.56
C GLN A 402 -13.49 -4.76 -9.76
N ALA A 403 -12.80 -4.21 -8.78
CA ALA A 403 -11.35 -4.11 -8.80
C ALA A 403 -10.70 -5.50 -8.77
N THR A 404 -11.18 -6.41 -7.91
CA THR A 404 -10.67 -7.79 -7.85
C THR A 404 -10.84 -8.50 -9.20
N ALA A 405 -12.00 -8.38 -9.85
CA ALA A 405 -12.25 -8.94 -11.17
C ALA A 405 -11.29 -8.36 -12.23
N SER A 406 -11.08 -7.04 -12.21
CA SER A 406 -10.17 -6.35 -13.14
C SER A 406 -8.72 -6.80 -12.97
N PHE A 407 -8.23 -6.94 -11.74
CA PHE A 407 -6.84 -7.30 -11.46
C PHE A 407 -6.50 -8.77 -11.71
N GLY A 408 -7.51 -9.64 -11.87
CA GLY A 408 -7.35 -11.01 -12.38
C GLY A 408 -7.44 -11.10 -13.90
N SER A 409 -8.02 -10.10 -14.57
CA SER A 409 -8.29 -10.09 -16.00
C SER A 409 -7.06 -9.71 -16.85
N SER A 410 -7.20 -9.81 -18.17
CA SER A 410 -6.18 -9.36 -19.12
C SER A 410 -5.89 -7.85 -19.01
N ILE A 411 -6.86 -7.04 -18.57
CA ILE A 411 -6.67 -5.61 -18.33
C ILE A 411 -5.58 -5.39 -17.27
N GLY A 412 -5.73 -6.05 -16.10
CA GLY A 412 -4.75 -5.98 -15.03
C GLY A 412 -3.36 -6.47 -15.45
N LEU A 413 -3.31 -7.61 -16.14
CA LEU A 413 -2.07 -8.24 -16.58
C LEU A 413 -1.28 -7.38 -17.60
N LYS A 414 -1.96 -6.71 -18.51
CA LYS A 414 -1.35 -5.77 -19.48
C LYS A 414 -0.73 -4.56 -18.77
N GLY A 415 -1.47 -3.95 -17.83
CA GLY A 415 -0.96 -2.85 -17.02
C GLY A 415 0.24 -3.26 -16.16
N MET A 416 0.21 -4.46 -15.59
CA MET A 416 1.33 -5.07 -14.85
C MET A 416 2.57 -5.21 -15.74
N HIS A 417 2.42 -5.79 -16.93
CA HIS A 417 3.55 -5.99 -17.84
C HIS A 417 4.17 -4.65 -18.27
N TYR A 418 3.33 -3.65 -18.52
CA TYR A 418 3.78 -2.30 -18.86
C TYR A 418 4.56 -1.64 -17.73
N SER A 419 4.07 -1.69 -16.49
CA SER A 419 4.76 -1.14 -15.32
C SER A 419 6.09 -1.84 -15.04
N ALA A 420 6.13 -3.16 -15.21
CA ALA A 420 7.36 -3.94 -15.07
C ALA A 420 8.45 -3.45 -16.05
N LYS A 421 8.09 -3.20 -17.32
CA LYS A 421 9.01 -2.64 -18.32
C LYS A 421 9.53 -1.27 -17.89
N ILE A 422 8.63 -0.37 -17.45
CA ILE A 422 9.03 0.98 -17.02
C ILE A 422 10.01 0.90 -15.86
N MET A 423 9.76 0.06 -14.86
CA MET A 423 10.66 -0.12 -13.71
C MET A 423 12.01 -0.69 -14.13
N ALA A 424 12.04 -1.74 -14.98
CA ALA A 424 13.28 -2.34 -15.46
C ALA A 424 14.13 -1.35 -16.26
N LEU A 425 13.51 -0.59 -17.16
CA LEU A 425 14.19 0.42 -17.98
C LEU A 425 14.69 1.60 -17.13
N SER A 426 13.91 2.01 -16.11
CA SER A 426 14.33 3.07 -15.18
C SER A 426 15.53 2.62 -14.34
N ALA A 427 15.48 1.41 -13.79
CA ALA A 427 16.59 0.87 -13.01
C ALA A 427 17.84 0.64 -13.86
N TYR A 428 17.69 0.26 -15.13
CA TYR A 428 18.81 0.17 -16.08
C TYR A 428 19.51 1.53 -16.29
N GLU A 429 18.73 2.60 -16.49
CA GLU A 429 19.29 3.97 -16.60
C GLU A 429 20.02 4.41 -15.32
N LEU A 430 19.44 4.07 -14.16
CA LEU A 430 20.04 4.39 -12.85
C LEU A 430 21.34 3.60 -12.61
N LEU A 431 21.46 2.38 -13.12
CA LEU A 431 22.71 1.60 -13.06
C LEU A 431 23.79 2.26 -13.94
N LEU A 432 23.43 2.78 -15.10
CA LEU A 432 24.36 3.49 -15.98
C LEU A 432 24.72 4.89 -15.43
N ASP A 433 23.78 5.55 -14.80
CA ASP A 433 23.82 6.91 -14.21
C ASP A 433 24.62 7.95 -15.03
N GLN A 434 24.50 7.88 -16.36
CA GLN A 434 25.27 8.72 -17.28
C GLN A 434 24.95 10.20 -17.13
N ASP A 435 23.72 10.53 -16.70
CA ASP A 435 23.21 11.89 -16.55
C ASP A 435 23.27 12.42 -15.12
N GLY A 436 23.82 11.68 -14.17
CA GLY A 436 23.88 12.01 -12.74
C GLY A 436 22.49 12.12 -12.11
N ILE A 437 21.57 11.24 -12.52
CA ILE A 437 20.16 11.24 -12.07
C ILE A 437 20.07 10.96 -10.58
N LEU A 438 20.88 10.01 -10.07
CA LEU A 438 20.90 9.66 -8.67
C LEU A 438 21.28 10.84 -7.76
N GLU A 439 22.28 11.61 -8.12
CA GLU A 439 22.69 12.80 -7.35
C GLU A 439 21.64 13.90 -7.38
N LYS A 440 20.95 14.09 -8.50
CA LYS A 440 19.81 15.02 -8.61
C LYS A 440 18.67 14.56 -7.69
N ALA A 441 18.30 13.28 -7.76
CA ALA A 441 17.23 12.70 -6.93
C ALA A 441 17.55 12.81 -5.42
N LYS A 442 18.80 12.54 -5.02
CA LYS A 442 19.26 12.70 -3.64
C LYS A 442 19.26 14.16 -3.18
N THR A 443 19.60 15.09 -4.05
CA THR A 443 19.57 16.53 -3.74
C THR A 443 18.14 16.99 -3.51
N GLU A 444 17.21 16.59 -4.37
CA GLU A 444 15.78 16.84 -4.23
C GLU A 444 15.21 16.23 -2.93
N PHE A 445 15.56 14.99 -2.65
CA PHE A 445 15.16 14.28 -1.41
C PHE A 445 15.62 15.03 -0.16
N LYS A 446 16.87 15.48 -0.10
CA LYS A 446 17.38 16.29 1.02
C LYS A 446 16.63 17.59 1.19
N ALA A 447 16.25 18.24 0.09
CA ALA A 447 15.43 19.45 0.12
C ALA A 447 14.01 19.17 0.62
N SER A 448 13.39 18.09 0.16
CA SER A 448 12.02 17.68 0.54
C SER A 448 11.92 17.30 2.01
N THR A 449 12.88 16.55 2.54
CA THR A 449 12.95 16.18 3.96
C THR A 449 13.40 17.33 4.86
N LYS A 450 13.93 18.43 4.30
CA LYS A 450 14.50 19.58 5.05
C LYS A 450 15.56 19.12 6.08
N GLY A 451 16.28 18.03 5.78
CA GLY A 451 17.28 17.44 6.66
C GLY A 451 16.72 16.71 7.88
N MET A 452 15.41 16.51 7.96
CA MET A 452 14.81 15.64 8.97
C MET A 452 15.11 14.17 8.66
N SER A 453 15.36 13.39 9.70
CA SER A 453 15.55 11.95 9.60
C SER A 453 14.23 11.23 9.87
N TYR A 454 14.00 10.15 9.15
CA TYR A 454 12.87 9.25 9.40
C TYR A 454 12.92 8.69 10.84
N LYS A 455 11.75 8.58 11.46
CA LYS A 455 11.57 7.93 12.76
C LYS A 455 10.37 7.00 12.68
N PRO A 456 10.53 5.71 13.00
CA PRO A 456 9.41 4.77 12.94
C PRO A 456 8.23 5.23 13.79
N VAL A 457 7.02 5.18 13.24
CA VAL A 457 5.77 5.52 13.95
C VAL A 457 5.45 4.49 15.02
N ILE A 458 5.74 3.22 14.73
CA ILE A 458 5.51 2.11 15.66
C ILE A 458 6.54 2.11 16.79
N PRO A 459 6.14 1.85 18.06
CA PRO A 459 7.04 1.76 19.18
C PRO A 459 8.16 0.75 18.98
N ALA A 460 9.34 1.01 19.55
CA ALA A 460 10.51 0.15 19.39
C ALA A 460 10.31 -1.29 19.89
N ASN A 461 9.43 -1.50 20.86
CA ASN A 461 9.08 -2.81 21.43
C ASN A 461 7.85 -3.45 20.77
N ALA A 462 7.18 -2.78 19.84
CA ALA A 462 6.06 -3.37 19.10
C ALA A 462 6.56 -4.52 18.21
N LYS A 463 5.79 -5.59 18.17
CA LYS A 463 6.04 -6.73 17.30
C LYS A 463 5.03 -6.75 16.16
N PRO A 464 5.41 -7.25 14.98
CA PRO A 464 4.44 -7.49 13.91
C PRO A 464 3.30 -8.37 14.46
N PRO A 465 2.04 -8.04 14.14
CA PRO A 465 0.89 -8.81 14.62
C PRO A 465 0.71 -10.12 13.83
N VAL A 466 1.76 -10.91 13.76
CA VAL A 466 1.76 -12.23 13.10
C VAL A 466 0.81 -13.15 13.83
N PRO A 467 -0.15 -13.78 13.14
CA PRO A 467 -1.07 -14.73 13.76
C PRO A 467 -0.32 -15.88 14.46
N LYS A 468 -0.71 -16.20 15.68
CA LYS A 468 -0.16 -17.33 16.44
C LYS A 468 -1.00 -18.56 16.14
N GLY A 469 -0.46 -19.49 15.35
CA GLY A 469 -1.14 -20.73 15.00
C GLY A 469 -1.86 -20.68 13.66
N GLU A 470 -2.46 -21.82 13.26
CA GLU A 470 -3.16 -22.01 11.98
C GLU A 470 -3.99 -20.78 11.59
N ALA A 471 -3.94 -20.43 10.30
CA ALA A 471 -4.68 -19.30 9.73
C ALA A 471 -6.08 -19.21 10.34
N ILE A 472 -6.46 -18.04 10.86
CA ILE A 472 -7.78 -17.84 11.45
C ILE A 472 -8.81 -18.30 10.42
N PRO A 473 -9.67 -19.29 10.74
CA PRO A 473 -10.70 -19.70 9.80
C PRO A 473 -11.53 -18.46 9.43
N ILE A 474 -11.83 -18.29 8.17
CA ILE A 474 -12.61 -17.18 7.60
C ILE A 474 -13.97 -16.96 8.30
N SER A 475 -14.40 -17.92 9.13
CA SER A 475 -15.61 -17.85 9.97
C SER A 475 -15.49 -17.01 11.25
N ALA A 476 -14.33 -16.40 11.52
CA ALA A 476 -14.06 -15.69 12.78
C ALA A 476 -13.67 -14.22 12.61
N ILE A 477 -13.81 -13.66 11.38
CA ILE A 477 -13.62 -12.23 11.10
C ILE A 477 -14.96 -11.58 10.74
#